data_ab502880c3fcdf96febedd2542a83b56
#
_entry.id   ab502880c3fcdf96febedd2542a83b56
#
_cell.length_a   1.000
_cell.length_b   1.000
_cell.length_c   1.000
_cell.angle_alpha   90.00
_cell.angle_beta   90.00
_cell.angle_gamma   90.00
#
_symmetry.space_group_name_H-M   'P 1'
#
loop_
_entity.id
_entity.type
_entity.pdbx_description
1 polymer ?
#
loop_
_entity_poly.entity_id
_entity_poly.type
_entity_poly.pdbx_seq_one_letter_code
_entity_poly.pdbx_strand_id
1 'polypeptide(L)'
;MNTEFLKNTFSKVIKDYDTARPGYPKELYDKVMSFSGIGKDAAVLEVGAGTGQATDLFLQGDFRFDLLEVSEEQVLFLKQKYGNNPKVTVVKDYFEQYETEKKYDLIYSATAFHWVDSWVGYPKAWEMLNTGGTLAVFWHMSSVTYYEGGIFDGLNALKKKFLPGESLGFDAEGILKVKERRVAQIQSGGCFGAPEIYEYRWTDTYDAERYVTLLNTYSGTQTLSEEKRQRYLEEVRKYIVVNGGRVELPQHVMLYLVRK
;
A
#
# COMPACT_ATOMS: atom_id res chain seq x y z
N MET A 1 -5.05 -18.05 27.38
CA MET A 1 -5.74 -17.26 26.32
C MET A 1 -5.89 -18.20 25.13
N ASN A 2 -7.11 -18.40 24.61
CA ASN A 2 -7.40 -19.47 23.64
C ASN A 2 -6.76 -19.13 22.28
N THR A 3 -5.85 -19.99 21.81
CA THR A 3 -5.08 -19.82 20.55
C THR A 3 -6.01 -19.69 19.33
N GLU A 4 -7.19 -20.29 19.38
CA GLU A 4 -8.22 -20.24 18.35
C GLU A 4 -8.92 -18.87 18.30
N PHE A 5 -9.15 -18.24 19.46
CA PHE A 5 -9.68 -16.88 19.56
C PHE A 5 -8.71 -15.84 18.96
N LEU A 6 -7.41 -15.98 19.24
CA LEU A 6 -6.38 -15.11 18.67
C LEU A 6 -6.30 -15.27 17.14
N LYS A 7 -6.27 -16.51 16.63
CA LYS A 7 -6.29 -16.77 15.17
C LYS A 7 -7.50 -16.16 14.47
N ASN A 8 -8.69 -16.30 15.06
CA ASN A 8 -9.92 -15.74 14.48
C ASN A 8 -9.93 -14.19 14.51
N THR A 9 -9.37 -13.59 15.55
CA THR A 9 -9.27 -12.11 15.65
C THR A 9 -8.28 -11.56 14.64
N PHE A 10 -7.10 -12.17 14.49
CA PHE A 10 -6.10 -11.77 13.49
C PHE A 10 -6.60 -11.96 12.05
N SER A 11 -7.25 -13.10 11.78
CA SER A 11 -7.84 -13.36 10.45
C SER A 11 -8.92 -12.33 10.08
N LYS A 12 -9.68 -11.82 11.04
CA LYS A 12 -10.66 -10.78 10.82
C LYS A 12 -10.00 -9.43 10.47
N VAL A 13 -8.99 -9.02 11.26
CA VAL A 13 -8.26 -7.76 11.03
C VAL A 13 -7.60 -7.74 9.64
N ILE A 14 -7.02 -8.86 9.22
CA ILE A 14 -6.40 -8.98 7.89
C ILE A 14 -7.45 -8.91 6.77
N LYS A 15 -8.60 -9.58 6.93
CA LYS A 15 -9.70 -9.48 5.97
C LYS A 15 -10.29 -8.07 5.90
N ASP A 16 -10.46 -7.44 7.04
CA ASP A 16 -10.92 -6.06 7.14
C ASP A 16 -9.93 -5.12 6.41
N TYR A 17 -8.63 -5.36 6.56
CA TYR A 17 -7.59 -4.65 5.84
C TYR A 17 -7.70 -4.85 4.32
N ASP A 18 -7.81 -6.08 3.86
CA ASP A 18 -7.91 -6.44 2.45
C ASP A 18 -9.13 -5.81 1.76
N THR A 19 -10.27 -5.79 2.45
CA THR A 19 -11.54 -5.29 1.88
C THR A 19 -11.72 -3.79 1.99
N ALA A 20 -11.15 -3.14 3.01
CA ALA A 20 -11.38 -1.72 3.27
C ALA A 20 -10.33 -0.80 2.64
N ARG A 21 -9.07 -1.25 2.53
CA ARG A 21 -8.01 -0.45 1.94
C ARG A 21 -8.27 -0.20 0.45
N PRO A 22 -7.97 1.02 -0.05
CA PRO A 22 -8.11 1.30 -1.46
C PRO A 22 -7.12 0.45 -2.28
N GLY A 23 -7.56 0.01 -3.45
CA GLY A 23 -6.70 -0.60 -4.45
C GLY A 23 -5.90 0.44 -5.23
N TYR A 24 -5.50 0.07 -6.44
CA TYR A 24 -4.75 0.94 -7.34
C TYR A 24 -5.47 1.04 -8.69
N PRO A 25 -5.41 2.19 -9.38
CA PRO A 25 -6.10 2.35 -10.64
C PRO A 25 -5.42 1.55 -11.75
N LYS A 26 -6.23 1.09 -12.71
CA LYS A 26 -5.74 0.32 -13.87
C LYS A 26 -4.70 1.09 -14.69
N GLU A 27 -4.82 2.40 -14.78
CA GLU A 27 -3.91 3.29 -15.51
C GLU A 27 -2.48 3.23 -14.93
N LEU A 28 -2.34 2.96 -13.62
CA LEU A 28 -1.04 2.72 -12.99
C LEU A 28 -0.40 1.44 -13.54
N TYR A 29 -1.16 0.35 -13.59
CA TYR A 29 -0.70 -0.91 -14.19
C TYR A 29 -0.32 -0.71 -15.66
N ASP A 30 -1.18 -0.10 -16.46
CA ASP A 30 -0.94 0.15 -17.88
C ASP A 30 0.34 0.97 -18.10
N LYS A 31 0.63 1.95 -17.22
CA LYS A 31 1.85 2.73 -17.27
C LYS A 31 3.08 1.88 -16.93
N VAL A 32 3.03 1.07 -15.88
CA VAL A 32 4.13 0.17 -15.53
C VAL A 32 4.40 -0.81 -16.68
N MET A 33 3.36 -1.38 -17.29
CA MET A 33 3.51 -2.30 -18.41
C MET A 33 4.11 -1.61 -19.63
N SER A 34 3.62 -0.43 -19.99
CA SER A 34 4.14 0.33 -21.15
C SER A 34 5.58 0.81 -20.93
N PHE A 35 5.95 1.14 -19.70
CA PHE A 35 7.31 1.53 -19.34
C PHE A 35 8.23 0.32 -19.33
N SER A 36 7.88 -0.76 -18.62
CA SER A 36 8.75 -1.94 -18.49
C SER A 36 8.91 -2.72 -19.80
N GLY A 37 7.86 -2.78 -20.61
CA GLY A 37 7.84 -3.57 -21.84
C GLY A 37 7.87 -5.08 -21.59
N ILE A 38 7.61 -5.53 -20.35
CA ILE A 38 7.65 -6.96 -20.01
C ILE A 38 6.50 -7.72 -20.68
N GLY A 39 6.78 -8.93 -21.07
CA GLY A 39 5.83 -9.82 -21.72
C GLY A 39 5.43 -11.01 -20.86
N LYS A 40 4.74 -11.96 -21.49
CA LYS A 40 4.33 -13.22 -20.88
C LYS A 40 5.52 -13.92 -20.21
N ASP A 41 5.26 -14.58 -19.08
CA ASP A 41 6.22 -15.34 -18.27
C ASP A 41 7.40 -14.53 -17.70
N ALA A 42 7.33 -13.19 -17.75
CA ALA A 42 8.30 -12.33 -17.09
C ALA A 42 8.40 -12.66 -15.59
N ALA A 43 9.60 -12.56 -15.05
CA ALA A 43 9.85 -12.72 -13.61
C ALA A 43 9.57 -11.42 -12.87
N VAL A 44 8.64 -11.43 -11.94
CA VAL A 44 8.17 -10.27 -11.20
C VAL A 44 8.34 -10.48 -9.69
N LEU A 45 8.92 -9.52 -9.00
CA LEU A 45 9.01 -9.50 -7.54
C LEU A 45 8.16 -8.35 -6.98
N GLU A 46 7.26 -8.67 -6.08
CA GLU A 46 6.59 -7.68 -5.23
C GLU A 46 7.26 -7.63 -3.86
N VAL A 47 7.70 -6.43 -3.44
CA VAL A 47 8.31 -6.21 -2.13
C VAL A 47 7.29 -5.60 -1.18
N GLY A 48 6.97 -6.32 -0.10
CA GLY A 48 5.95 -5.93 0.88
C GLY A 48 4.54 -6.11 0.33
N ALA A 49 4.18 -7.34 -0.06
CA ALA A 49 2.92 -7.66 -0.72
C ALA A 49 1.67 -7.41 0.15
N GLY A 50 1.83 -7.38 1.48
CA GLY A 50 0.74 -7.11 2.40
C GLY A 50 -0.38 -8.14 2.30
N THR A 51 -1.59 -7.69 1.97
CA THR A 51 -2.75 -8.58 1.70
C THR A 51 -3.03 -8.73 0.19
N GLY A 52 -2.16 -8.17 -0.67
CA GLY A 52 -2.20 -8.40 -2.11
C GLY A 52 -3.01 -7.40 -2.93
N GLN A 53 -3.26 -6.16 -2.43
CA GLN A 53 -4.00 -5.16 -3.20
C GLN A 53 -3.33 -4.81 -4.53
N ALA A 54 -2.00 -4.67 -4.54
CA ALA A 54 -1.28 -4.44 -5.78
C ALA A 54 -1.08 -5.76 -6.55
N THR A 55 -0.87 -6.88 -5.86
CA THR A 55 -0.83 -8.20 -6.50
C THR A 55 -2.07 -8.44 -7.36
N ASP A 56 -3.28 -8.18 -6.84
CA ASP A 56 -4.55 -8.36 -7.59
C ASP A 56 -4.56 -7.56 -8.89
N LEU A 57 -4.02 -6.33 -8.88
CA LEU A 57 -3.89 -5.52 -10.08
C LEU A 57 -2.92 -6.12 -11.09
N PHE A 58 -1.75 -6.60 -10.62
CA PHE A 58 -0.69 -7.11 -11.50
C PHE A 58 -0.94 -8.54 -11.98
N LEU A 59 -1.82 -9.31 -11.34
CA LEU A 59 -2.25 -10.64 -11.80
C LEU A 59 -3.01 -10.62 -13.13
N GLN A 60 -3.37 -9.45 -13.67
CA GLN A 60 -3.89 -9.32 -15.04
C GLN A 60 -2.85 -9.76 -16.09
N GLY A 61 -1.57 -9.63 -15.76
CA GLY A 61 -0.47 -10.10 -16.60
C GLY A 61 -0.19 -11.60 -16.37
N ASP A 62 0.25 -12.27 -17.42
CA ASP A 62 0.62 -13.69 -17.36
C ASP A 62 2.10 -13.83 -16.95
N PHE A 63 2.45 -13.40 -15.71
CA PHE A 63 3.79 -13.33 -15.17
C PHE A 63 4.04 -14.46 -14.15
N ARG A 64 5.31 -14.63 -13.77
CA ARG A 64 5.72 -15.43 -12.61
C ARG A 64 6.04 -14.49 -11.45
N PHE A 65 5.33 -14.63 -10.34
CA PHE A 65 5.43 -13.77 -9.19
C PHE A 65 6.15 -14.42 -8.03
N ASP A 66 7.10 -13.69 -7.45
CA ASP A 66 7.55 -13.89 -6.08
C ASP A 66 6.96 -12.73 -5.23
N LEU A 67 6.15 -13.07 -4.23
CA LEU A 67 5.54 -12.12 -3.29
C LEU A 67 6.32 -12.18 -1.99
N LEU A 68 7.06 -11.12 -1.68
CA LEU A 68 7.87 -11.02 -0.47
C LEU A 68 7.11 -10.24 0.61
N GLU A 69 6.95 -10.84 1.80
CA GLU A 69 6.24 -10.25 2.92
C GLU A 69 6.88 -10.68 4.25
N VAL A 70 6.99 -9.74 5.22
CA VAL A 70 7.64 -10.00 6.50
C VAL A 70 6.69 -10.55 7.56
N SER A 71 5.42 -10.16 7.52
CA SER A 71 4.40 -10.58 8.47
C SER A 71 3.97 -12.02 8.21
N GLU A 72 4.11 -12.88 9.20
CA GLU A 72 3.68 -14.28 9.11
C GLU A 72 2.19 -14.41 8.80
N GLU A 73 1.38 -13.57 9.42
CA GLU A 73 -0.07 -13.56 9.24
C GLU A 73 -0.46 -13.17 7.81
N GLN A 74 0.21 -12.16 7.24
CA GLN A 74 -0.01 -11.74 5.86
C GLN A 74 0.50 -12.79 4.87
N VAL A 75 1.64 -13.42 5.14
CA VAL A 75 2.14 -14.56 4.34
C VAL A 75 1.14 -15.72 4.32
N LEU A 76 0.56 -16.07 5.46
CA LEU A 76 -0.47 -17.12 5.52
C LEU A 76 -1.72 -16.72 4.72
N PHE A 77 -2.13 -15.46 4.82
CA PHE A 77 -3.25 -14.93 4.04
C PHE A 77 -2.97 -14.97 2.53
N LEU A 78 -1.79 -14.50 2.09
CA LEU A 78 -1.38 -14.56 0.68
C LEU A 78 -1.33 -15.98 0.14
N LYS A 79 -0.79 -16.93 0.92
CA LYS A 79 -0.78 -18.36 0.57
C LYS A 79 -2.19 -18.93 0.44
N GLN A 80 -3.12 -18.50 1.29
CA GLN A 80 -4.53 -18.90 1.16
C GLN A 80 -5.18 -18.25 -0.08
N LYS A 81 -4.89 -16.98 -0.34
CA LYS A 81 -5.49 -16.21 -1.45
C LYS A 81 -4.97 -16.67 -2.82
N TYR A 82 -3.68 -16.94 -2.94
CA TYR A 82 -3.01 -17.20 -4.21
C TYR A 82 -2.42 -18.60 -4.36
N GLY A 83 -2.50 -19.44 -3.34
CA GLY A 83 -1.80 -20.76 -3.29
C GLY A 83 -2.21 -21.75 -4.38
N ASN A 84 -3.34 -21.55 -5.04
CA ASN A 84 -3.77 -22.35 -6.20
C ASN A 84 -3.23 -21.82 -7.53
N ASN A 85 -2.56 -20.67 -7.55
CA ASN A 85 -1.95 -20.12 -8.76
C ASN A 85 -0.50 -20.62 -8.87
N PRO A 86 -0.17 -21.51 -9.84
CA PRO A 86 1.17 -22.08 -9.97
C PRO A 86 2.25 -21.06 -10.35
N LYS A 87 1.84 -19.84 -10.76
CA LYS A 87 2.75 -18.76 -11.11
C LYS A 87 3.07 -17.84 -9.92
N VAL A 88 2.49 -18.07 -8.74
CA VAL A 88 2.69 -17.24 -7.55
C VAL A 88 3.43 -18.02 -6.48
N THR A 89 4.56 -17.49 -6.05
CA THR A 89 5.33 -17.98 -4.89
C THR A 89 5.27 -16.93 -3.78
N VAL A 90 4.87 -17.32 -2.57
CA VAL A 90 4.85 -16.41 -1.41
C VAL A 90 6.04 -16.75 -0.51
N VAL A 91 6.90 -15.76 -0.27
CA VAL A 91 8.14 -15.86 0.51
C VAL A 91 8.02 -14.99 1.76
N LYS A 92 8.35 -15.55 2.93
CA LYS A 92 8.47 -14.80 4.18
C LYS A 92 9.91 -14.40 4.39
N ASP A 93 10.22 -13.13 4.16
CA ASP A 93 11.56 -12.59 4.44
C ASP A 93 11.55 -11.06 4.47
N TYR A 94 12.60 -10.47 5.03
CA TYR A 94 12.93 -9.05 4.87
C TYR A 94 13.64 -8.85 3.53
N PHE A 95 13.30 -7.78 2.80
CA PHE A 95 13.92 -7.54 1.50
C PHE A 95 15.45 -7.42 1.60
N GLU A 96 15.94 -6.79 2.64
CA GLU A 96 17.38 -6.65 2.90
C GLU A 96 18.10 -7.98 3.08
N GLN A 97 17.41 -9.00 3.58
CA GLN A 97 17.95 -10.33 3.88
C GLN A 97 17.65 -11.37 2.79
N TYR A 98 16.65 -11.08 1.94
CA TYR A 98 16.19 -12.01 0.92
C TYR A 98 17.31 -12.36 -0.07
N GLU A 99 17.76 -13.60 -0.07
CA GLU A 99 18.80 -14.13 -0.96
C GLU A 99 18.18 -15.01 -2.06
N THR A 100 18.56 -14.75 -3.29
CA THR A 100 18.13 -15.53 -4.46
C THR A 100 19.08 -15.34 -5.62
N GLU A 101 19.26 -16.37 -6.42
CA GLU A 101 19.97 -16.29 -7.71
C GLU A 101 19.06 -15.80 -8.85
N LYS A 102 17.74 -15.72 -8.60
CA LYS A 102 16.78 -15.22 -9.59
C LYS A 102 17.06 -13.75 -9.93
N LYS A 103 16.85 -13.42 -11.19
CA LYS A 103 16.77 -12.04 -11.68
C LYS A 103 15.35 -11.75 -12.12
N TYR A 104 14.95 -10.49 -11.99
CA TYR A 104 13.59 -10.06 -12.26
C TYR A 104 13.55 -9.05 -13.40
N ASP A 105 12.50 -9.11 -14.19
CA ASP A 105 12.22 -8.14 -15.26
C ASP A 105 11.49 -6.92 -14.70
N LEU A 106 10.73 -7.12 -13.62
CA LEU A 106 10.07 -6.08 -12.87
C LEU A 106 10.19 -6.37 -11.37
N ILE A 107 10.64 -5.36 -10.61
CA ILE A 107 10.48 -5.31 -9.16
C ILE A 107 9.51 -4.18 -8.86
N TYR A 108 8.46 -4.44 -8.10
CA TYR A 108 7.57 -3.37 -7.66
C TYR A 108 7.29 -3.42 -6.16
N SER A 109 6.88 -2.28 -5.61
CA SER A 109 6.46 -2.18 -4.21
C SER A 109 5.39 -1.12 -4.05
N ALA A 110 4.30 -1.52 -3.42
CA ALA A 110 3.10 -0.72 -3.22
C ALA A 110 2.98 -0.29 -1.75
N THR A 111 3.23 0.98 -1.46
CA THR A 111 3.13 1.58 -0.11
C THR A 111 3.95 0.83 0.96
N ALA A 112 5.04 0.15 0.56
CA ALA A 112 5.86 -0.66 1.47
C ALA A 112 7.36 -0.32 1.44
N PHE A 113 7.95 0.08 0.32
CA PHE A 113 9.40 0.24 0.17
C PHE A 113 10.04 1.29 1.11
N HIS A 114 9.25 2.10 1.77
CA HIS A 114 9.74 3.07 2.77
C HIS A 114 10.15 2.42 4.11
N TRP A 115 9.85 1.16 4.33
CA TRP A 115 10.32 0.36 5.46
C TRP A 115 11.69 -0.26 5.20
N VAL A 116 12.12 -0.35 3.94
CA VAL A 116 13.42 -0.85 3.53
C VAL A 116 14.46 0.27 3.65
N ASP A 117 15.64 -0.05 4.21
CA ASP A 117 16.75 0.91 4.23
C ASP A 117 17.12 1.29 2.79
N SER A 118 17.05 2.57 2.46
CA SER A 118 17.27 3.06 1.10
C SER A 118 18.69 2.79 0.59
N TRP A 119 19.70 2.79 1.47
CA TRP A 119 21.09 2.52 1.11
C TRP A 119 21.36 1.04 0.81
N VAL A 120 20.49 0.15 1.27
CA VAL A 120 20.53 -1.29 1.00
C VAL A 120 19.54 -1.67 -0.08
N GLY A 121 18.29 -1.21 0.04
CA GLY A 121 17.19 -1.67 -0.77
C GLY A 121 17.29 -1.29 -2.24
N TYR A 122 17.63 -0.03 -2.57
CA TYR A 122 17.74 0.36 -3.99
C TYR A 122 18.93 -0.29 -4.70
N PRO A 123 20.15 -0.33 -4.14
CA PRO A 123 21.24 -1.12 -4.72
C PRO A 123 20.89 -2.61 -4.91
N LYS A 124 20.27 -3.22 -3.91
CA LYS A 124 19.85 -4.63 -3.99
C LYS A 124 18.78 -4.84 -5.07
N ALA A 125 17.79 -3.96 -5.17
CA ALA A 125 16.81 -4.03 -6.26
C ALA A 125 17.48 -3.93 -7.63
N TRP A 126 18.46 -3.01 -7.77
CA TRP A 126 19.23 -2.88 -9.00
C TRP A 126 20.01 -4.17 -9.31
N GLU A 127 20.68 -4.78 -8.35
CA GLU A 127 21.40 -6.04 -8.53
C GLU A 127 20.47 -7.17 -8.95
N MET A 128 19.28 -7.27 -8.34
CA MET A 128 18.29 -8.31 -8.62
C MET A 128 17.56 -8.14 -9.95
N LEU A 129 17.56 -6.95 -10.55
CA LEU A 129 16.97 -6.72 -11.86
C LEU A 129 17.83 -7.28 -12.98
N ASN A 130 17.18 -7.79 -14.04
CA ASN A 130 17.80 -8.04 -15.35
C ASN A 130 18.28 -6.72 -15.98
N THR A 131 19.23 -6.77 -16.92
CA THR A 131 19.60 -5.61 -17.73
C THR A 131 18.37 -5.11 -18.49
N GLY A 132 18.04 -3.81 -18.36
CA GLY A 132 16.82 -3.22 -18.89
C GLY A 132 15.56 -3.47 -18.03
N GLY A 133 15.69 -4.21 -16.93
CA GLY A 133 14.60 -4.42 -15.98
C GLY A 133 14.15 -3.14 -15.29
N THR A 134 12.95 -3.14 -14.75
CA THR A 134 12.27 -1.97 -14.18
C THR A 134 12.07 -2.10 -12.69
N LEU A 135 12.33 -1.03 -11.94
CA LEU A 135 11.83 -0.84 -10.59
C LEU A 135 10.65 0.13 -10.63
N ALA A 136 9.50 -0.30 -10.07
CA ALA A 136 8.27 0.50 -9.93
C ALA A 136 7.91 0.63 -8.45
N VAL A 137 8.05 1.80 -7.86
CA VAL A 137 7.65 2.03 -6.47
C VAL A 137 6.56 3.09 -6.40
N PHE A 138 5.50 2.84 -5.63
CA PHE A 138 4.36 3.74 -5.58
C PHE A 138 3.72 3.78 -4.19
N TRP A 139 3.14 4.95 -3.86
CA TRP A 139 2.55 5.19 -2.54
C TRP A 139 1.24 5.94 -2.65
N HIS A 140 0.28 5.52 -1.83
CA HIS A 140 -0.85 6.39 -1.51
C HIS A 140 -0.36 7.64 -0.78
N MET A 141 -0.88 8.78 -1.22
CA MET A 141 -0.61 10.10 -0.64
C MET A 141 -1.89 10.66 -0.03
N SER A 142 -1.82 11.14 1.21
CA SER A 142 -2.93 11.84 1.84
C SER A 142 -2.64 13.34 1.83
N SER A 143 -3.56 14.15 1.28
CA SER A 143 -3.46 15.60 1.32
C SER A 143 -4.52 16.20 2.22
N VAL A 144 -4.16 17.18 3.03
CA VAL A 144 -5.11 17.91 3.90
C VAL A 144 -6.23 18.56 3.09
N THR A 145 -5.91 19.08 1.90
CA THR A 145 -6.88 19.75 1.02
C THR A 145 -7.96 18.81 0.45
N TYR A 146 -7.72 17.47 0.48
CA TYR A 146 -8.72 16.50 0.04
C TYR A 146 -9.79 16.24 1.08
N TYR A 147 -9.57 16.66 2.32
CA TYR A 147 -10.43 16.38 3.47
C TYR A 147 -10.99 17.67 4.08
N GLU A 148 -11.28 18.66 3.25
CA GLU A 148 -11.88 19.94 3.67
C GLU A 148 -13.32 20.07 3.15
N GLY A 149 -14.19 20.63 3.99
CA GLY A 149 -15.58 20.92 3.66
C GLY A 149 -16.51 19.70 3.72
N GLY A 150 -17.79 19.97 3.75
CA GLY A 150 -18.83 18.96 3.71
C GLY A 150 -18.74 17.94 4.85
N ILE A 151 -18.83 16.66 4.51
CA ILE A 151 -18.76 15.57 5.48
C ILE A 151 -17.41 15.50 6.20
N PHE A 152 -16.33 15.99 5.58
CA PHE A 152 -14.98 15.90 6.16
C PHE A 152 -14.79 16.83 7.35
N ASP A 153 -15.50 17.95 7.45
CA ASP A 153 -15.38 18.86 8.61
C ASP A 153 -15.73 18.15 9.92
N GLY A 154 -16.80 17.39 9.93
CA GLY A 154 -17.18 16.62 11.11
C GLY A 154 -16.33 15.37 11.33
N LEU A 155 -15.92 14.67 10.26
CA LEU A 155 -14.98 13.56 10.37
C LEU A 155 -13.63 14.01 10.95
N ASN A 156 -13.14 15.17 10.52
CA ASN A 156 -11.90 15.77 11.03
C ASN A 156 -12.06 16.23 12.50
N ALA A 157 -13.23 16.76 12.87
CA ALA A 157 -13.52 17.12 14.27
C ALA A 157 -13.51 15.88 15.17
N LEU A 158 -14.11 14.77 14.71
CA LEU A 158 -14.07 13.49 15.41
C LEU A 158 -12.64 12.95 15.52
N LYS A 159 -11.87 12.98 14.43
CA LYS A 159 -10.47 12.58 14.46
C LYS A 159 -9.65 13.40 15.46
N LYS A 160 -9.78 14.72 15.47
CA LYS A 160 -9.10 15.59 16.45
C LYS A 160 -9.50 15.31 17.90
N LYS A 161 -10.78 14.97 18.14
CA LYS A 161 -11.28 14.62 19.47
C LYS A 161 -10.66 13.35 20.04
N PHE A 162 -10.53 12.31 19.22
CA PHE A 162 -10.08 10.98 19.66
C PHE A 162 -8.59 10.74 19.47
N LEU A 163 -7.99 11.36 18.47
CA LEU A 163 -6.60 11.21 18.03
C LEU A 163 -5.92 12.59 17.93
N PRO A 164 -5.83 13.33 19.07
CA PRO A 164 -5.20 14.64 19.08
C PRO A 164 -3.72 14.52 18.67
N GLY A 165 -3.30 15.34 17.70
CA GLY A 165 -1.93 15.31 17.17
C GLY A 165 -1.71 14.43 15.93
N GLU A 166 -2.68 13.59 15.55
CA GLU A 166 -2.64 12.88 14.27
C GLU A 166 -2.84 13.86 13.10
N SER A 167 -1.93 13.81 12.13
CA SER A 167 -2.04 14.62 10.91
C SER A 167 -3.24 14.18 10.07
N LEU A 168 -3.85 15.14 9.39
CA LEU A 168 -4.88 14.86 8.37
C LEU A 168 -4.26 14.53 7.00
N GLY A 169 -2.96 14.73 6.83
CA GLY A 169 -2.23 14.53 5.59
C GLY A 169 -1.17 15.60 5.38
N PHE A 170 -0.67 15.70 4.17
CA PHE A 170 0.32 16.68 3.78
C PHE A 170 -0.34 17.88 3.09
N ASP A 171 0.16 19.08 3.33
CA ASP A 171 -0.08 20.23 2.45
C ASP A 171 0.74 20.12 1.15
N ALA A 172 0.59 21.08 0.25
CA ALA A 172 1.28 21.07 -1.04
C ALA A 172 2.83 21.03 -0.88
N GLU A 173 3.37 21.74 0.09
CA GLU A 173 4.80 21.76 0.40
C GLU A 173 5.26 20.40 0.95
N GLY A 174 4.47 19.81 1.83
CA GLY A 174 4.74 18.47 2.39
C GLY A 174 4.74 17.38 1.30
N ILE A 175 3.80 17.45 0.35
CA ILE A 175 3.78 16.54 -0.80
C ILE A 175 5.05 16.70 -1.64
N LEU A 176 5.47 17.95 -1.91
CA LEU A 176 6.71 18.22 -2.66
C LEU A 176 7.93 17.65 -1.93
N LYS A 177 8.06 17.90 -0.63
CA LYS A 177 9.16 17.35 0.19
C LYS A 177 9.18 15.81 0.19
N VAL A 178 8.01 15.16 0.24
CA VAL A 178 7.94 13.69 0.11
C VAL A 178 8.42 13.25 -1.27
N LYS A 179 8.01 13.93 -2.33
CA LYS A 179 8.42 13.64 -3.70
C LYS A 179 9.95 13.74 -3.86
N GLU A 180 10.54 14.85 -3.43
CA GLU A 180 11.99 15.08 -3.47
C GLU A 180 12.75 14.02 -2.67
N ARG A 181 12.28 13.70 -1.46
CA ARG A 181 12.88 12.65 -0.63
C ARG A 181 12.86 11.28 -1.33
N ARG A 182 11.74 10.91 -1.98
CA ARG A 182 11.65 9.64 -2.71
C ARG A 182 12.62 9.59 -3.89
N VAL A 183 12.75 10.69 -4.64
CA VAL A 183 13.75 10.79 -5.71
C VAL A 183 15.17 10.59 -5.16
N ALA A 184 15.52 11.31 -4.07
CA ALA A 184 16.82 11.17 -3.43
C ALA A 184 17.09 9.74 -2.91
N GLN A 185 16.08 9.07 -2.35
CA GLN A 185 16.17 7.68 -1.90
C GLN A 185 16.42 6.71 -3.07
N ILE A 186 15.70 6.85 -4.18
CA ILE A 186 15.90 6.03 -5.39
C ILE A 186 17.34 6.17 -5.91
N GLN A 187 17.89 7.36 -5.84
CA GLN A 187 19.24 7.68 -6.33
C GLN A 187 20.35 7.42 -5.28
N SER A 188 20.00 7.06 -4.03
CA SER A 188 20.96 6.98 -2.90
C SER A 188 22.06 5.98 -3.15
N GLY A 189 22.00 4.97 -3.80
CA GLY A 189 23.10 4.03 -4.07
C GLY A 189 23.90 4.35 -5.34
N GLY A 190 23.53 5.42 -6.10
CA GLY A 190 24.17 5.75 -7.37
C GLY A 190 23.89 4.77 -8.52
N CYS A 191 23.04 3.77 -8.27
CA CYS A 191 22.73 2.72 -9.24
C CYS A 191 21.64 3.16 -10.21
N PHE A 192 20.57 3.79 -9.72
CA PHE A 192 19.46 4.26 -10.53
C PHE A 192 19.61 5.75 -10.91
N GLY A 193 19.16 6.08 -12.13
CA GLY A 193 19.01 7.45 -12.58
C GLY A 193 17.79 8.16 -11.95
N ALA A 194 17.46 9.33 -12.48
CA ALA A 194 16.25 10.05 -12.07
C ALA A 194 14.99 9.27 -12.48
N PRO A 195 14.03 9.08 -11.57
CA PRO A 195 12.80 8.36 -11.89
C PRO A 195 11.86 9.21 -12.77
N GLU A 196 11.13 8.55 -13.65
CA GLU A 196 9.90 9.12 -14.21
C GLU A 196 8.81 9.05 -13.12
N ILE A 197 8.04 10.14 -12.96
CA ILE A 197 7.06 10.27 -11.89
C ILE A 197 5.68 10.52 -12.50
N TYR A 198 4.70 9.74 -12.04
CA TYR A 198 3.31 9.84 -12.47
C TYR A 198 2.40 9.94 -11.26
N GLU A 199 1.33 10.72 -11.39
CA GLU A 199 0.33 10.93 -10.36
C GLU A 199 -1.04 10.47 -10.85
N TYR A 200 -1.73 9.72 -10.00
CA TYR A 200 -3.09 9.23 -10.26
C TYR A 200 -4.01 9.69 -9.16
N ARG A 201 -5.17 10.21 -9.55
CA ARG A 201 -6.18 10.71 -8.61
C ARG A 201 -7.54 10.17 -9.03
N TRP A 202 -8.28 9.66 -8.06
CA TRP A 202 -9.65 9.20 -8.26
C TRP A 202 -10.43 9.35 -6.96
N THR A 203 -11.70 8.99 -6.95
CA THR A 203 -12.56 9.01 -5.77
C THR A 203 -13.16 7.63 -5.58
N ASP A 204 -13.04 7.08 -4.37
CA ASP A 204 -13.73 5.88 -3.95
C ASP A 204 -14.91 6.21 -3.07
N THR A 205 -16.04 5.55 -3.30
CA THR A 205 -17.22 5.68 -2.45
C THR A 205 -17.19 4.64 -1.32
N TYR A 206 -17.29 5.11 -0.09
CA TYR A 206 -17.37 4.30 1.11
C TYR A 206 -18.74 4.47 1.76
N ASP A 207 -19.43 3.39 2.08
CA ASP A 207 -20.49 3.44 3.06
C ASP A 207 -19.93 3.55 4.49
N ALA A 208 -20.80 3.74 5.48
CA ALA A 208 -20.37 3.94 6.85
C ALA A 208 -19.58 2.74 7.41
N GLU A 209 -19.96 1.51 7.06
CA GLU A 209 -19.30 0.30 7.58
C GLU A 209 -17.90 0.13 6.97
N ARG A 210 -17.79 0.27 5.65
CA ARG A 210 -16.50 0.18 4.96
C ARG A 210 -15.54 1.29 5.42
N TYR A 211 -16.05 2.53 5.63
CA TYR A 211 -15.23 3.64 6.12
C TYR A 211 -14.72 3.42 7.54
N VAL A 212 -15.57 2.95 8.44
CA VAL A 212 -15.20 2.60 9.82
C VAL A 212 -14.18 1.44 9.82
N THR A 213 -14.37 0.45 8.97
CA THR A 213 -13.42 -0.65 8.78
C THR A 213 -12.07 -0.12 8.31
N LEU A 214 -12.05 0.80 7.32
CA LEU A 214 -10.83 1.47 6.87
C LEU A 214 -10.12 2.19 8.03
N LEU A 215 -10.85 3.01 8.80
CA LEU A 215 -10.28 3.72 9.95
C LEU A 215 -9.68 2.76 10.99
N ASN A 216 -10.32 1.61 11.20
CA ASN A 216 -9.82 0.59 12.12
C ASN A 216 -8.51 -0.06 11.65
N THR A 217 -8.15 0.04 10.37
CA THR A 217 -6.86 -0.44 9.85
C THR A 217 -5.70 0.53 10.03
N TYR A 218 -5.96 1.78 10.42
CA TYR A 218 -4.89 2.76 10.60
C TYR A 218 -4.18 2.59 11.94
N SER A 219 -2.84 2.70 11.91
CA SER A 219 -1.99 2.55 13.10
C SER A 219 -2.40 3.51 14.23
N GLY A 220 -2.69 4.78 13.91
CA GLY A 220 -3.17 5.74 14.89
C GLY A 220 -4.44 5.28 15.61
N THR A 221 -5.41 4.72 14.89
CA THR A 221 -6.63 4.16 15.48
C THR A 221 -6.32 2.96 16.39
N GLN A 222 -5.35 2.14 16.00
CA GLN A 222 -4.93 0.97 16.79
C GLN A 222 -4.19 1.33 18.09
N THR A 223 -3.66 2.56 18.22
CA THR A 223 -3.05 3.02 19.48
C THR A 223 -4.08 3.37 20.57
N LEU A 224 -5.35 3.53 20.21
CA LEU A 224 -6.41 3.79 21.16
C LEU A 224 -6.71 2.55 22.03
N SER A 225 -7.09 2.77 23.30
CA SER A 225 -7.67 1.69 24.08
C SER A 225 -8.93 1.15 23.40
N GLU A 226 -9.26 -0.14 23.62
CA GLU A 226 -10.43 -0.78 22.99
C GLU A 226 -11.70 0.03 23.15
N GLU A 227 -11.99 0.54 24.38
CA GLU A 227 -13.16 1.36 24.66
C GLU A 227 -13.18 2.65 23.85
N LYS A 228 -12.06 3.39 23.80
CA LYS A 228 -11.95 4.65 23.03
C LYS A 228 -12.06 4.39 21.54
N ARG A 229 -11.46 3.31 21.05
CA ARG A 229 -11.49 2.90 19.65
C ARG A 229 -12.92 2.61 19.22
N GLN A 230 -13.64 1.77 19.96
CA GLN A 230 -15.03 1.44 19.66
C GLN A 230 -15.91 2.68 19.69
N ARG A 231 -15.74 3.57 20.67
CA ARG A 231 -16.48 4.83 20.74
C ARG A 231 -16.17 5.73 19.55
N TYR A 232 -14.91 5.86 19.16
CA TYR A 232 -14.51 6.65 17.98
C TYR A 232 -15.18 6.13 16.72
N LEU A 233 -15.07 4.84 16.46
CA LEU A 233 -15.62 4.21 15.27
C LEU A 233 -17.14 4.32 15.22
N GLU A 234 -17.81 4.18 16.37
CA GLU A 234 -19.27 4.33 16.47
C GLU A 234 -19.74 5.78 16.26
N GLU A 235 -19.04 6.79 16.80
CA GLU A 235 -19.36 8.20 16.56
C GLU A 235 -19.17 8.55 15.08
N VAL A 236 -18.11 8.04 14.42
CA VAL A 236 -17.90 8.19 12.97
C VAL A 236 -19.04 7.54 12.18
N ARG A 237 -19.40 6.31 12.48
CA ARG A 237 -20.50 5.58 11.82
C ARG A 237 -21.81 6.41 11.87
N LYS A 238 -22.21 6.82 13.05
CA LYS A 238 -23.43 7.64 13.26
C LYS A 238 -23.37 8.93 12.47
N TYR A 239 -22.22 9.61 12.47
CA TYR A 239 -22.04 10.84 11.74
C TYR A 239 -22.23 10.64 10.23
N ILE A 240 -21.63 9.59 9.65
CA ILE A 240 -21.77 9.29 8.22
C ILE A 240 -23.25 8.98 7.89
N VAL A 241 -23.91 8.13 8.67
CA VAL A 241 -25.30 7.73 8.42
C VAL A 241 -26.23 8.96 8.40
N VAL A 242 -26.07 9.90 9.35
CA VAL A 242 -26.90 11.12 9.44
C VAL A 242 -26.58 12.11 8.30
N ASN A 243 -25.36 12.07 7.75
CA ASN A 243 -24.91 13.00 6.71
C ASN A 243 -24.88 12.37 5.30
N GLY A 244 -25.83 11.50 4.98
CA GLY A 244 -26.02 10.96 3.62
C GLY A 244 -25.55 9.52 3.41
N GLY A 245 -25.02 8.86 4.45
CA GLY A 245 -24.72 7.43 4.47
C GLY A 245 -23.47 7.01 3.69
N ARG A 246 -22.74 7.95 3.07
CA ARG A 246 -21.55 7.68 2.26
C ARG A 246 -20.49 8.75 2.38
N VAL A 247 -19.26 8.38 2.11
CA VAL A 247 -18.09 9.25 2.03
C VAL A 247 -17.45 9.07 0.65
N GLU A 248 -17.38 10.14 -0.12
CA GLU A 248 -16.62 10.20 -1.37
C GLU A 248 -15.16 10.50 -0.99
N LEU A 249 -14.34 9.44 -0.89
CA LEU A 249 -12.98 9.51 -0.38
C LEU A 249 -11.98 9.72 -1.52
N PRO A 250 -11.35 10.91 -1.63
CA PRO A 250 -10.34 11.15 -2.63
C PRO A 250 -9.11 10.26 -2.41
N GLN A 251 -8.64 9.67 -3.49
CA GLN A 251 -7.42 8.86 -3.54
C GLN A 251 -6.37 9.54 -4.39
N HIS A 252 -5.12 9.41 -3.97
CA HIS A 252 -3.98 9.91 -4.71
C HIS A 252 -2.81 8.93 -4.59
N VAL A 253 -2.23 8.53 -5.71
CA VAL A 253 -1.04 7.68 -5.77
C VAL A 253 0.04 8.36 -6.59
N MET A 254 1.27 8.31 -6.08
CA MET A 254 2.46 8.70 -6.83
C MET A 254 3.27 7.45 -7.19
N LEU A 255 3.52 7.27 -8.48
CA LEU A 255 4.31 6.20 -9.07
C LEU A 255 5.67 6.73 -9.53
N TYR A 256 6.75 6.02 -9.19
CA TYR A 256 8.12 6.30 -9.60
C TYR A 256 8.65 5.10 -10.39
N LEU A 257 9.14 5.34 -11.59
CA LEU A 257 9.67 4.32 -12.50
C LEU A 257 11.13 4.60 -12.85
N VAL A 258 11.97 3.58 -12.72
CA VAL A 258 13.37 3.65 -13.15
C VAL A 258 13.79 2.34 -13.82
N ARG A 259 14.75 2.40 -14.75
CA ARG A 259 15.37 1.22 -15.39
C ARG A 259 16.76 0.96 -14.84
N LYS A 260 17.13 -0.33 -14.87
CA LYS A 260 18.51 -0.77 -14.74
C LYS A 260 19.28 -0.56 -16.02
#